data_01368998974cb9567f65d13cd22420f5
#
_entry.id   01368998974cb9567f65d13cd22420f5
#
_cell.length_a   1.000
_cell.length_b   1.000
_cell.length_c   1.000
_cell.angle_alpha   90.00
_cell.angle_beta   90.00
_cell.angle_gamma   90.00
#
_symmetry.space_group_name_H-M   'P 1'
#
loop_
_entity.id
_entity.type
_entity.pdbx_description
1 polymer ?
#
loop_
_entity_poly.entity_id
_entity_poly.type
_entity_poly.pdbx_seq_one_letter_code
_entity_poly.pdbx_strand_id
1 'polypeptide(L)'
;QNCLWLGLVLIAWHYLLDKKVQRETRSKFLKYVTRVLVCLVVGVMLWLVKTLLVKVLASSFHVSTYFDRIQESLFNQYVIESLSGPPLIEIQRAEEEEERLANEVMNLQNAGAKVPPGFKPSTISSPFSARTIASGRILKSPRGRSQRLSRVLSSEKGEKDDMGITIDHLHKLNHKNVSAWNMKRLMNIVRHGALSILDEQIQDWTHDDEAGTHISNEREAKVAARKIFQNVAKPGSKFIYLEDIGRFLQEDEALKTMSLFEDAFESRRISKKSLKNWVVNAFRERRALAFTLNDTKTAVNRLHHIVDVVVGIIIVIIWLLILEIATSKVLVFFSSQLLLVAFVFGNTCKTVFEGIIFLFVMHPFDVGDRCEIDGIQMVAEEMNILTTVFLRYDNQKIMIPNSVLATKAIHNYYRSPDMGDAVEFCIHVKTPADKIGLMKQRILSYIEHKSDHWCPTPMIIFKELEELNRVRIAIWLQHKMNHQDMGERWARRALLVEEMVKIFNDLDIKYRLYPIDINVCSMPTAASDRLPPNWTIPTS
;
A
#
# COMPACT_ATOMS: atom_id res chain seq x y z
N GLN A 1 0.91 14.63 -33.87
CA GLN A 1 1.36 14.67 -35.27
C GLN A 1 0.18 14.66 -36.22
N ASN A 2 -0.76 13.72 -36.17
CA ASN A 2 -1.90 13.58 -37.09
C ASN A 2 -2.80 14.82 -37.13
N CYS A 3 -3.04 15.48 -36.00
CA CYS A 3 -3.85 16.69 -35.93
C CYS A 3 -3.18 17.88 -36.65
N LEU A 4 -1.87 18.08 -36.44
CA LEU A 4 -1.08 19.12 -37.10
C LEU A 4 -1.02 18.86 -38.61
N TRP A 5 -0.82 17.61 -39.01
CA TRP A 5 -0.77 17.25 -40.43
C TRP A 5 -2.11 17.49 -41.13
N LEU A 6 -3.21 17.05 -40.53
CA LEU A 6 -4.55 17.32 -41.05
C LEU A 6 -4.90 18.81 -41.08
N GLY A 7 -4.48 19.56 -40.05
CA GLY A 7 -4.62 21.03 -40.04
C GLY A 7 -3.86 21.71 -41.17
N LEU A 8 -2.61 21.28 -41.44
CA LEU A 8 -1.82 21.79 -42.58
C LEU A 8 -2.46 21.43 -43.92
N VAL A 9 -2.98 20.20 -44.05
CA VAL A 9 -3.70 19.76 -45.26
C VAL A 9 -4.95 20.63 -45.48
N LEU A 10 -5.72 20.94 -44.44
CA LEU A 10 -6.89 21.80 -44.52
C LEU A 10 -6.51 23.23 -44.92
N ILE A 11 -5.45 23.77 -44.34
CA ILE A 11 -4.93 25.10 -44.68
C ILE A 11 -4.47 25.13 -46.15
N ALA A 12 -3.68 24.15 -46.56
CA ALA A 12 -3.21 24.05 -47.95
C ALA A 12 -4.38 23.90 -48.92
N TRP A 13 -5.39 23.06 -48.57
CA TRP A 13 -6.63 22.92 -49.35
C TRP A 13 -7.37 24.24 -49.48
N HIS A 14 -7.55 24.97 -48.39
CA HIS A 14 -8.28 26.23 -48.39
C HIS A 14 -7.57 27.33 -49.22
N TYR A 15 -6.23 27.44 -49.14
CA TYR A 15 -5.47 28.44 -49.87
C TYR A 15 -5.26 28.09 -51.34
N LEU A 16 -5.03 26.83 -51.70
CA LEU A 16 -4.67 26.43 -53.05
C LEU A 16 -5.89 26.10 -53.91
N LEU A 17 -6.93 25.49 -53.35
CA LEU A 17 -8.05 24.95 -54.10
C LEU A 17 -9.36 25.74 -53.91
N ASP A 18 -9.68 26.11 -52.69
CA ASP A 18 -11.00 26.66 -52.39
C ASP A 18 -11.21 28.08 -52.96
N LYS A 19 -10.25 28.97 -52.86
CA LYS A 19 -10.36 30.38 -53.37
C LYS A 19 -10.27 30.53 -54.88
N LYS A 20 -9.51 29.70 -55.57
CA LYS A 20 -9.36 29.77 -57.03
C LYS A 20 -10.39 28.96 -57.79
N VAL A 21 -10.69 27.77 -57.32
CA VAL A 21 -11.57 26.80 -58.00
C VAL A 21 -13.04 27.05 -57.73
N GLN A 22 -13.42 27.62 -56.58
CA GLN A 22 -14.81 28.01 -56.31
C GLN A 22 -15.31 29.13 -57.21
N ARG A 23 -14.41 29.98 -57.74
CA ARG A 23 -14.77 31.05 -58.68
C ARG A 23 -15.04 30.53 -60.11
N GLU A 24 -14.37 29.42 -60.50
CA GLU A 24 -14.49 28.90 -61.88
C GLU A 24 -15.43 27.71 -61.97
N THR A 25 -15.52 26.88 -60.95
CA THR A 25 -16.35 25.69 -60.96
C THR A 25 -17.42 25.77 -59.88
N ARG A 26 -18.66 26.11 -60.23
CA ARG A 26 -19.83 26.07 -59.28
C ARG A 26 -20.17 24.66 -58.82
N SER A 27 -19.21 23.80 -58.56
CA SER A 27 -19.45 22.38 -58.21
C SER A 27 -19.74 22.21 -56.73
N LYS A 28 -20.85 21.58 -56.40
CA LYS A 28 -21.26 21.20 -55.05
C LYS A 28 -20.23 20.24 -54.38
N PHE A 29 -19.45 19.53 -55.17
CA PHE A 29 -18.48 18.54 -54.73
C PHE A 29 -17.36 19.14 -53.88
N LEU A 30 -16.81 20.31 -54.27
CA LEU A 30 -15.75 20.97 -53.53
C LEU A 30 -16.16 21.35 -52.12
N LYS A 31 -17.41 21.82 -51.95
CA LYS A 31 -17.96 22.16 -50.64
C LYS A 31 -18.05 20.92 -49.73
N TYR A 32 -18.40 19.76 -50.27
CA TYR A 32 -18.42 18.52 -49.51
C TYR A 32 -17.03 18.09 -49.07
N VAL A 33 -16.02 18.18 -49.93
CA VAL A 33 -14.64 17.84 -49.59
C VAL A 33 -14.12 18.74 -48.46
N THR A 34 -14.37 20.05 -48.53
CA THR A 34 -13.96 20.99 -47.47
C THR A 34 -14.65 20.63 -46.13
N ARG A 35 -15.96 20.32 -46.15
CA ARG A 35 -16.69 19.89 -44.95
C ARG A 35 -16.14 18.60 -44.37
N VAL A 36 -15.84 17.60 -45.20
CA VAL A 36 -15.24 16.33 -44.77
C VAL A 36 -13.88 16.57 -44.10
N LEU A 37 -13.02 17.42 -44.68
CA LEU A 37 -11.75 17.79 -44.08
C LEU A 37 -11.92 18.47 -42.72
N VAL A 38 -12.89 19.40 -42.61
CA VAL A 38 -13.22 20.03 -41.32
C VAL A 38 -13.73 19.00 -40.32
N CYS A 39 -14.60 18.05 -40.71
CA CYS A 39 -15.06 16.97 -39.85
C CYS A 39 -13.89 16.13 -39.29
N LEU A 40 -12.93 15.79 -40.16
CA LEU A 40 -11.76 15.01 -39.74
C LEU A 40 -10.89 15.78 -38.73
N VAL A 41 -10.63 17.09 -39.00
CA VAL A 41 -9.85 17.93 -38.08
C VAL A 41 -10.55 18.05 -36.73
N VAL A 42 -11.86 18.35 -36.73
CA VAL A 42 -12.65 18.46 -35.47
C VAL A 42 -12.68 17.13 -34.73
N GLY A 43 -12.89 16.00 -35.42
CA GLY A 43 -12.88 14.67 -34.81
C GLY A 43 -11.56 14.34 -34.16
N VAL A 44 -10.42 14.58 -34.84
CA VAL A 44 -9.09 14.33 -34.29
C VAL A 44 -8.78 15.27 -33.13
N MET A 45 -9.22 16.54 -33.19
CA MET A 45 -9.06 17.50 -32.08
C MET A 45 -9.82 17.04 -30.83
N LEU A 46 -11.08 16.65 -30.96
CA LEU A 46 -11.88 16.15 -29.84
C LEU A 46 -11.26 14.88 -29.23
N TRP A 47 -10.79 13.97 -30.10
CA TRP A 47 -10.11 12.76 -29.65
C TRP A 47 -8.81 13.06 -28.92
N LEU A 48 -8.05 14.06 -29.37
CA LEU A 48 -6.82 14.52 -28.71
C LEU A 48 -7.13 15.13 -27.33
N VAL A 49 -8.09 16.05 -27.26
CA VAL A 49 -8.53 16.67 -25.99
C VAL A 49 -8.98 15.60 -24.99
N LYS A 50 -9.83 14.67 -25.42
CA LYS A 50 -10.27 13.56 -24.61
C LYS A 50 -9.09 12.72 -24.08
N THR A 51 -8.16 12.36 -24.96
CA THR A 51 -7.00 11.54 -24.58
C THR A 51 -6.10 12.28 -23.58
N LEU A 52 -5.94 13.60 -23.76
CA LEU A 52 -5.20 14.44 -22.83
C LEU A 52 -5.89 14.46 -21.45
N LEU A 53 -7.19 14.74 -21.41
CA LEU A 53 -7.96 14.81 -20.15
C LEU A 53 -7.90 13.51 -19.37
N VAL A 54 -8.14 12.37 -20.04
CA VAL A 54 -8.08 11.05 -19.36
C VAL A 54 -6.68 10.74 -18.84
N LYS A 55 -5.63 11.08 -19.62
CA LYS A 55 -4.24 10.87 -19.16
C LYS A 55 -3.87 11.76 -17.98
N VAL A 56 -4.28 13.03 -18.00
CA VAL A 56 -4.03 13.97 -16.90
C VAL A 56 -4.75 13.51 -15.64
N LEU A 57 -6.03 13.12 -15.77
CA LEU A 57 -6.81 12.62 -14.65
C LEU A 57 -6.18 11.36 -14.04
N ALA A 58 -5.83 10.37 -14.86
CA ALA A 58 -5.19 9.15 -14.40
C ALA A 58 -3.84 9.43 -13.74
N SER A 59 -3.02 10.31 -14.32
CA SER A 59 -1.71 10.67 -13.75
C SER A 59 -1.86 11.39 -12.41
N SER A 60 -2.77 12.36 -12.33
CA SER A 60 -3.04 13.09 -11.08
C SER A 60 -3.50 12.17 -9.97
N PHE A 61 -4.42 11.26 -10.29
CA PHE A 61 -4.91 10.26 -9.34
C PHE A 61 -3.77 9.36 -8.81
N HIS A 62 -2.94 8.79 -9.69
CA HIS A 62 -1.84 7.93 -9.28
C HIS A 62 -0.82 8.65 -8.39
N VAL A 63 -0.52 9.91 -8.69
CA VAL A 63 0.42 10.70 -7.88
C VAL A 63 -0.16 11.00 -6.51
N SER A 64 -1.41 11.48 -6.45
CA SER A 64 -2.01 11.90 -5.17
C SER A 64 -2.28 10.74 -4.22
N THR A 65 -2.59 9.55 -4.75
CA THR A 65 -3.05 8.43 -3.92
C THR A 65 -1.92 7.46 -3.54
N TYR A 66 -0.99 7.20 -4.45
CA TYR A 66 -0.04 6.10 -4.26
C TYR A 66 1.42 6.52 -4.07
N PHE A 67 1.75 7.81 -4.25
CA PHE A 67 3.14 8.24 -4.22
C PHE A 67 3.85 7.90 -2.90
N ASP A 68 3.26 8.27 -1.76
CA ASP A 68 3.88 8.07 -0.44
C ASP A 68 4.03 6.58 -0.12
N ARG A 69 3.00 5.77 -0.39
CA ARG A 69 3.04 4.32 -0.18
C ARG A 69 4.08 3.62 -1.06
N ILE A 70 4.24 4.09 -2.32
CA ILE A 70 5.27 3.57 -3.22
C ILE A 70 6.66 3.96 -2.71
N GLN A 71 6.85 5.21 -2.27
CA GLN A 71 8.11 5.69 -1.74
C GLN A 71 8.52 4.90 -0.48
N GLU A 72 7.59 4.69 0.43
CA GLU A 72 7.81 3.89 1.65
C GLU A 72 8.12 2.42 1.32
N SER A 73 7.36 1.79 0.43
CA SER A 73 7.60 0.42 -0.02
C SER A 73 8.98 0.24 -0.66
N LEU A 74 9.44 1.22 -1.45
CA LEU A 74 10.76 1.20 -2.06
C LEU A 74 11.87 1.46 -1.05
N PHE A 75 11.63 2.32 -0.07
CA PHE A 75 12.57 2.53 1.03
C PHE A 75 12.71 1.27 1.90
N ASN A 76 11.60 0.61 2.25
CA ASN A 76 11.61 -0.66 2.96
C ASN A 76 12.38 -1.75 2.19
N GLN A 77 12.20 -1.81 0.85
CA GLN A 77 12.98 -2.71 0.00
C GLN A 77 14.48 -2.40 0.08
N TYR A 78 14.86 -1.13 -0.06
CA TYR A 78 16.25 -0.71 0.01
C TYR A 78 16.90 -1.10 1.35
N VAL A 79 16.19 -0.87 2.46
CA VAL A 79 16.67 -1.25 3.81
C VAL A 79 16.86 -2.76 3.92
N ILE A 80 15.90 -3.57 3.44
CA ILE A 80 15.99 -5.03 3.47
C ILE A 80 17.18 -5.52 2.62
N GLU A 81 17.36 -4.98 1.43
CA GLU A 81 18.48 -5.31 0.54
C GLU A 81 19.82 -4.92 1.17
N SER A 82 19.94 -3.72 1.71
CA SER A 82 21.18 -3.23 2.36
C SER A 82 21.56 -4.02 3.60
N LEU A 83 20.60 -4.32 4.48
CA LEU A 83 20.83 -5.09 5.71
C LEU A 83 21.08 -6.58 5.46
N SER A 84 20.70 -7.11 4.30
CA SER A 84 20.99 -8.49 3.90
C SER A 84 22.32 -8.64 3.17
N GLY A 85 22.93 -7.54 2.68
CA GLY A 85 24.19 -7.51 1.97
C GLY A 85 25.42 -7.36 2.86
N PRO A 86 26.59 -7.18 2.27
CA PRO A 86 27.83 -6.89 3.01
C PRO A 86 27.85 -5.48 3.59
N PRO A 87 28.64 -5.22 4.66
CA PRO A 87 28.80 -3.90 5.24
C PRO A 87 29.41 -2.89 4.26
N LEU A 88 29.06 -1.60 4.39
CA LEU A 88 29.57 -0.52 3.51
C LEU A 88 31.11 -0.46 3.43
N ILE A 89 31.80 -0.76 4.53
CA ILE A 89 33.27 -0.75 4.58
C ILE A 89 33.86 -1.84 3.68
N GLU A 90 33.22 -3.00 3.62
CA GLU A 90 33.67 -4.10 2.76
C GLU A 90 33.43 -3.77 1.29
N ILE A 91 32.29 -3.14 0.97
CA ILE A 91 31.98 -2.66 -0.37
C ILE A 91 33.03 -1.62 -0.82
N GLN A 92 33.34 -0.65 0.02
CA GLN A 92 34.35 0.38 -0.31
C GLN A 92 35.74 -0.23 -0.52
N ARG A 93 36.14 -1.20 0.30
CA ARG A 93 37.41 -1.91 0.11
C ARG A 93 37.47 -2.69 -1.20
N ALA A 94 36.35 -3.37 -1.52
CA ALA A 94 36.26 -4.11 -2.78
C ALA A 94 36.34 -3.17 -4.00
N GLU A 95 35.68 -2.00 -3.93
CA GLU A 95 35.76 -0.97 -4.97
C GLU A 95 37.19 -0.40 -5.11
N GLU A 96 37.86 -0.11 -4.01
CA GLU A 96 39.24 0.37 -4.01
C GLU A 96 40.22 -0.68 -4.56
N GLU A 97 40.01 -1.95 -4.26
CA GLU A 97 40.81 -3.06 -4.82
C GLU A 97 40.56 -3.24 -6.32
N GLU A 98 39.31 -3.15 -6.79
CA GLU A 98 38.99 -3.17 -8.21
C GLU A 98 39.59 -1.98 -8.96
N GLU A 99 39.53 -0.76 -8.41
CA GLU A 99 40.18 0.41 -9.01
C GLU A 99 41.69 0.25 -9.07
N ARG A 100 42.32 -0.30 -8.04
CA ARG A 100 43.78 -0.59 -8.02
C ARG A 100 44.14 -1.61 -9.10
N LEU A 101 43.37 -2.71 -9.20
CA LEU A 101 43.57 -3.72 -10.24
C LEU A 101 43.35 -3.17 -11.64
N ALA A 102 42.32 -2.34 -11.83
CA ALA A 102 42.04 -1.70 -13.11
C ALA A 102 43.19 -0.75 -13.53
N ASN A 103 43.68 0.04 -12.61
CA ASN A 103 44.82 0.94 -12.82
C ASN A 103 46.12 0.15 -13.10
N GLU A 104 46.36 -0.96 -12.40
CA GLU A 104 47.52 -1.82 -12.63
C GLU A 104 47.46 -2.49 -14.01
N VAL A 105 46.29 -3.01 -14.40
CA VAL A 105 46.06 -3.57 -15.75
C VAL A 105 46.24 -2.50 -16.84
N MET A 106 45.80 -1.27 -16.60
CA MET A 106 45.98 -0.15 -17.54
C MET A 106 47.45 0.26 -17.67
N ASN A 107 48.18 0.27 -16.56
CA ASN A 107 49.64 0.52 -16.55
C ASN A 107 50.44 -0.57 -17.28
N LEU A 108 50.06 -1.84 -17.08
CA LEU A 108 50.65 -2.98 -17.79
C LEU A 108 50.36 -2.95 -19.31
N GLN A 109 49.16 -2.55 -19.71
CA GLN A 109 48.82 -2.34 -21.09
C GLN A 109 49.62 -1.20 -21.73
N ASN A 110 49.76 -0.09 -21.02
CA ASN A 110 50.58 1.05 -21.48
C ASN A 110 52.09 0.70 -21.56
N ALA A 111 52.57 -0.24 -20.73
CA ALA A 111 53.90 -0.76 -20.78
C ALA A 111 54.15 -1.85 -21.87
N GLY A 112 53.12 -2.13 -22.72
CA GLY A 112 53.24 -3.05 -23.84
C GLY A 112 53.05 -4.51 -23.51
N ALA A 113 52.58 -4.88 -22.33
CA ALA A 113 52.28 -6.25 -21.95
C ALA A 113 50.97 -6.72 -22.68
N LYS A 114 51.07 -7.87 -23.37
CA LYS A 114 49.90 -8.51 -23.96
C LYS A 114 49.07 -9.17 -22.88
N VAL A 115 47.97 -8.51 -22.51
CA VAL A 115 46.98 -9.06 -21.57
C VAL A 115 46.24 -10.20 -22.26
N PRO A 116 46.09 -11.40 -21.63
CA PRO A 116 45.33 -12.50 -22.19
C PRO A 116 43.92 -12.09 -22.59
N PRO A 117 43.33 -12.58 -23.68
CA PRO A 117 42.03 -12.14 -24.21
C PRO A 117 40.83 -12.38 -23.25
N GLY A 118 41.05 -12.99 -22.10
CA GLY A 118 40.06 -13.15 -21.03
C GLY A 118 40.14 -12.08 -19.92
N PHE A 119 41.19 -11.27 -19.89
CA PHE A 119 41.40 -10.16 -18.95
C PHE A 119 41.10 -8.83 -19.63
N LYS A 120 39.92 -8.67 -20.19
CA LYS A 120 39.42 -7.31 -20.43
C LYS A 120 39.07 -6.75 -19.04
N PRO A 121 39.61 -5.56 -18.63
CA PRO A 121 38.99 -4.83 -17.55
C PRO A 121 37.55 -4.66 -18.01
N SER A 122 36.67 -5.41 -17.44
CA SER A 122 35.27 -5.16 -17.59
C SER A 122 35.10 -3.74 -17.16
N THR A 123 34.64 -2.86 -18.03
CA THR A 123 33.84 -1.72 -17.64
C THR A 123 32.54 -2.30 -17.06
N ILE A 124 32.70 -3.10 -16.04
CA ILE A 124 31.65 -3.53 -15.16
C ILE A 124 31.48 -2.33 -14.26
N SER A 125 30.49 -1.50 -14.57
CA SER A 125 29.84 -0.76 -13.51
C SER A 125 29.68 -1.77 -12.38
N SER A 126 30.45 -1.58 -11.27
CA SER A 126 30.42 -2.48 -10.15
C SER A 126 28.93 -2.65 -9.76
N PRO A 127 28.43 -3.85 -9.54
CA PRO A 127 27.03 -4.06 -9.20
C PRO A 127 26.61 -3.34 -7.91
N PHE A 128 27.59 -2.79 -7.17
CA PHE A 128 27.42 -2.08 -5.91
C PHE A 128 27.58 -0.55 -6.01
N SER A 129 28.11 -0.03 -7.11
CA SER A 129 28.39 1.41 -7.28
C SER A 129 27.16 2.29 -7.35
N ALA A 130 25.99 1.74 -7.54
CA ALA A 130 24.78 2.54 -7.53
C ALA A 130 23.92 2.11 -6.35
N ARG A 131 23.69 3.00 -5.41
CA ARG A 131 22.60 2.99 -4.45
C ARG A 131 21.26 3.01 -5.19
N THR A 132 21.10 2.04 -6.09
CA THR A 132 19.94 1.91 -6.97
C THR A 132 19.08 0.78 -6.46
N ILE A 133 17.81 1.07 -6.23
CA ILE A 133 16.80 0.06 -5.98
C ILE A 133 16.69 -0.77 -7.24
N ALA A 134 17.19 -2.00 -7.20
CA ALA A 134 17.18 -2.89 -8.35
C ALA A 134 15.76 -3.30 -8.68
N SER A 135 15.40 -3.22 -9.95
CA SER A 135 14.11 -3.69 -10.47
C SER A 135 14.13 -5.21 -10.67
N GLY A 136 14.51 -6.00 -9.67
CA GLY A 136 14.39 -7.47 -9.72
C GLY A 136 15.14 -8.21 -10.84
N ARG A 137 15.93 -7.51 -11.66
CA ARG A 137 16.81 -8.11 -12.67
C ARG A 137 18.24 -8.09 -12.18
N ILE A 138 18.67 -9.22 -11.67
CA ILE A 138 20.10 -9.48 -11.47
C ILE A 138 20.75 -9.38 -12.85
N LEU A 139 21.69 -8.46 -12.99
CA LEU A 139 22.56 -8.38 -14.18
C LEU A 139 23.20 -9.76 -14.39
N LYS A 140 22.78 -10.46 -15.43
CA LYS A 140 23.43 -11.69 -15.87
C LYS A 140 24.90 -11.39 -16.13
N SER A 141 25.77 -11.96 -15.31
CA SER A 141 27.19 -12.07 -15.62
C SER A 141 27.33 -12.73 -16.99
N PRO A 142 28.02 -12.11 -17.96
CA PRO A 142 28.24 -12.74 -19.25
C PRO A 142 29.32 -13.79 -19.11
N ARG A 143 28.95 -15.01 -18.72
CA ARG A 143 29.82 -16.18 -18.95
C ARG A 143 29.68 -16.63 -20.39
N GLY A 144 30.81 -16.53 -21.09
CA GLY A 144 30.94 -16.70 -22.52
C GLY A 144 30.37 -17.99 -23.09
N ARG A 145 29.82 -17.85 -24.27
CA ARG A 145 30.07 -18.80 -25.38
C ARG A 145 29.94 -18.08 -26.69
N SER A 146 31.03 -18.25 -27.44
CA SER A 146 31.36 -17.80 -28.76
C SER A 146 30.30 -18.00 -29.84
N GLN A 147 30.39 -17.05 -30.81
CA GLN A 147 30.13 -17.19 -32.26
C GLN A 147 28.68 -17.19 -32.74
N ARG A 148 28.26 -16.15 -33.44
CA ARG A 148 28.47 -15.96 -34.89
C ARG A 148 27.94 -14.62 -35.37
N LEU A 149 28.72 -14.04 -36.27
CA LEU A 149 28.34 -12.90 -37.11
C LEU A 149 26.94 -13.05 -37.71
N SER A 150 26.17 -11.99 -37.65
CA SER A 150 25.55 -11.45 -38.85
C SER A 150 25.10 -9.99 -38.58
N ARG A 151 25.64 -9.15 -39.40
CA ARG A 151 25.34 -7.75 -39.60
C ARG A 151 23.95 -7.65 -40.19
N VAL A 152 23.01 -7.01 -39.48
CA VAL A 152 21.89 -6.33 -40.15
C VAL A 152 21.64 -5.06 -39.39
N LEU A 153 21.81 -3.96 -40.09
CA LEU A 153 21.33 -2.63 -39.73
C LEU A 153 19.81 -2.71 -39.59
N SER A 154 19.31 -2.39 -38.45
CA SER A 154 18.01 -1.71 -38.34
C SER A 154 17.99 -0.94 -37.05
N SER A 155 17.81 0.35 -37.23
CA SER A 155 17.46 1.37 -36.27
C SER A 155 16.29 0.92 -35.40
N GLU A 156 16.53 0.64 -34.12
CA GLU A 156 15.45 0.63 -33.13
C GLU A 156 15.81 1.52 -31.95
N LYS A 157 15.13 2.66 -31.98
CA LYS A 157 14.90 3.53 -30.87
C LYS A 157 13.98 2.83 -29.88
N GLY A 158 14.52 2.29 -28.82
CA GLY A 158 13.67 1.74 -27.78
C GLY A 158 14.38 0.65 -26.99
N GLU A 159 15.11 1.05 -25.96
CA GLU A 159 15.37 0.30 -24.73
C GLU A 159 16.57 0.90 -23.98
N LYS A 160 16.32 2.08 -23.40
CA LYS A 160 17.24 2.69 -22.42
C LYS A 160 16.54 2.93 -21.09
N ASP A 161 15.49 2.19 -20.75
CA ASP A 161 14.62 2.53 -19.63
C ASP A 161 14.73 1.58 -18.41
N ASP A 162 15.80 0.80 -18.30
CA ASP A 162 15.95 -0.19 -17.21
C ASP A 162 17.06 0.17 -16.20
N MET A 163 17.37 1.46 -16.04
CA MET A 163 18.23 1.91 -14.93
C MET A 163 17.41 2.05 -13.66
N GLY A 164 17.77 1.31 -12.59
CA GLY A 164 17.19 1.41 -11.27
C GLY A 164 17.16 2.87 -10.76
N ILE A 165 16.31 3.17 -9.78
CA ILE A 165 16.20 4.51 -9.19
C ILE A 165 17.18 4.60 -8.02
N THR A 166 18.02 5.63 -8.00
CA THR A 166 18.94 5.90 -6.91
C THR A 166 18.15 6.35 -5.68
N ILE A 167 18.54 5.91 -4.49
CA ILE A 167 17.88 6.28 -3.22
C ILE A 167 17.89 7.81 -3.00
N ASP A 168 18.97 8.49 -3.36
CA ASP A 168 19.08 9.95 -3.27
C ASP A 168 18.06 10.66 -4.18
N HIS A 169 17.77 10.07 -5.34
CA HIS A 169 16.73 10.57 -6.22
C HIS A 169 15.33 10.32 -5.64
N LEU A 170 15.12 9.16 -5.01
CA LEU A 170 13.86 8.84 -4.34
C LEU A 170 13.54 9.80 -3.19
N HIS A 171 14.55 10.17 -2.38
CA HIS A 171 14.37 11.13 -1.28
C HIS A 171 14.10 12.57 -1.75
N LYS A 172 14.62 12.96 -2.92
CA LYS A 172 14.39 14.29 -3.53
C LYS A 172 13.03 14.40 -4.22
N LEU A 173 12.38 13.29 -4.52
CA LEU A 173 11.04 13.28 -5.10
C LEU A 173 10.01 13.68 -4.06
N ASN A 174 9.10 14.56 -4.44
CA ASN A 174 7.95 14.99 -3.64
C ASN A 174 6.72 15.01 -4.54
N HIS A 175 5.52 14.96 -3.99
CA HIS A 175 4.24 15.05 -4.72
C HIS A 175 4.21 16.18 -5.77
N LYS A 176 4.90 17.30 -5.50
CA LYS A 176 4.95 18.46 -6.40
C LYS A 176 5.94 18.32 -7.56
N ASN A 177 6.97 17.49 -7.40
CA ASN A 177 8.10 17.38 -8.34
C ASN A 177 8.10 16.11 -9.17
N VAL A 178 7.18 15.17 -8.87
CA VAL A 178 7.12 13.88 -9.57
C VAL A 178 6.49 14.07 -10.95
N SER A 179 7.25 13.79 -12.01
CA SER A 179 6.72 13.71 -13.36
C SER A 179 5.90 12.42 -13.55
N ALA A 180 4.90 12.47 -14.45
CA ALA A 180 4.11 11.29 -14.81
C ALA A 180 4.96 10.08 -15.28
N TRP A 181 6.12 10.37 -15.88
CA TRP A 181 7.07 9.34 -16.33
C TRP A 181 7.79 8.68 -15.15
N ASN A 182 8.28 9.49 -14.18
CA ASN A 182 8.89 8.95 -12.95
C ASN A 182 7.89 8.12 -12.16
N MET A 183 6.65 8.61 -12.03
CA MET A 183 5.58 7.87 -11.34
C MET A 183 5.29 6.52 -12.00
N LYS A 184 5.20 6.49 -13.34
CA LYS A 184 5.02 5.25 -14.09
C LYS A 184 6.18 4.26 -13.86
N ARG A 185 7.41 4.77 -13.77
CA ARG A 185 8.61 3.98 -13.51
C ARG A 185 8.58 3.39 -12.09
N LEU A 186 8.28 4.22 -11.07
CA LEU A 186 8.12 3.79 -9.67
C LEU A 186 7.05 2.70 -9.54
N MET A 187 5.88 2.90 -10.16
CA MET A 187 4.81 1.91 -10.17
C MET A 187 5.24 0.59 -10.84
N ASN A 188 6.00 0.65 -11.93
CA ASN A 188 6.48 -0.56 -12.58
C ASN A 188 7.46 -1.36 -11.71
N ILE A 189 8.34 -0.68 -10.96
CA ILE A 189 9.27 -1.32 -10.03
C ILE A 189 8.49 -2.04 -8.91
N VAL A 190 7.48 -1.40 -8.32
CA VAL A 190 6.66 -2.00 -7.27
C VAL A 190 5.82 -3.17 -7.80
N ARG A 191 5.27 -3.03 -9.03
CA ARG A 191 4.39 -4.04 -9.62
C ARG A 191 5.10 -5.32 -10.06
N HIS A 192 6.28 -5.19 -10.63
CA HIS A 192 7.01 -6.30 -11.24
C HIS A 192 8.25 -6.71 -10.45
N GLY A 193 8.75 -5.84 -9.56
CA GLY A 193 9.89 -6.14 -8.72
C GLY A 193 9.45 -6.96 -7.49
N ALA A 194 10.00 -8.15 -7.32
CA ALA A 194 9.87 -8.92 -6.09
C ALA A 194 10.77 -8.32 -4.99
N LEU A 195 10.42 -8.57 -3.72
CA LEU A 195 11.30 -8.24 -2.60
C LEU A 195 12.51 -9.17 -2.66
N SER A 196 13.71 -8.65 -2.82
CA SER A 196 14.95 -9.45 -2.95
C SER A 196 15.83 -9.34 -1.71
N ILE A 197 16.61 -10.38 -1.47
CA ILE A 197 17.65 -10.44 -0.45
C ILE A 197 18.97 -10.64 -1.17
N LEU A 198 19.99 -9.85 -0.81
CA LEU A 198 21.35 -10.06 -1.28
C LEU A 198 21.98 -11.14 -0.39
N ASP A 199 22.02 -12.37 -0.87
CA ASP A 199 22.67 -13.48 -0.15
C ASP A 199 23.71 -14.13 -1.08
N GLU A 200 24.98 -13.82 -0.84
CA GLU A 200 26.11 -14.38 -1.61
C GLU A 200 26.31 -15.88 -1.38
N GLN A 201 25.87 -16.42 -0.24
CA GLN A 201 26.09 -17.84 0.10
C GLN A 201 25.14 -18.81 -0.64
N ILE A 202 24.07 -18.30 -1.29
CA ILE A 202 23.16 -19.15 -2.06
C ILE A 202 23.67 -19.41 -3.48
N GLN A 203 24.63 -18.64 -3.98
CA GLN A 203 25.19 -18.83 -5.33
C GLN A 203 25.96 -20.13 -5.53
N ASP A 204 26.44 -20.77 -4.46
CA ASP A 204 27.31 -21.95 -4.57
C ASP A 204 26.55 -23.30 -4.58
N TRP A 205 25.26 -23.36 -4.29
CA TRP A 205 24.57 -24.63 -4.05
C TRP A 205 23.48 -25.04 -5.05
N THR A 206 23.04 -24.16 -5.93
CA THR A 206 22.00 -24.54 -6.90
C THR A 206 22.26 -23.94 -8.29
N HIS A 207 22.70 -24.79 -9.19
CA HIS A 207 23.03 -24.45 -10.57
C HIS A 207 21.81 -24.16 -11.47
N ASP A 208 20.56 -24.25 -10.96
CA ASP A 208 19.35 -24.24 -11.81
C ASP A 208 18.15 -23.38 -11.33
N ASP A 209 18.20 -22.71 -10.19
CA ASP A 209 17.02 -21.94 -9.74
C ASP A 209 17.34 -20.47 -9.44
N GLU A 210 16.96 -19.57 -10.34
CA GLU A 210 16.85 -18.11 -10.14
C GLU A 210 15.83 -17.74 -9.03
N ALA A 211 15.23 -18.73 -8.36
CA ALA A 211 14.15 -18.56 -7.39
C ALA A 211 14.62 -18.24 -5.96
N GLY A 212 15.90 -18.37 -5.64
CA GLY A 212 16.40 -18.31 -4.25
C GLY A 212 16.53 -16.92 -3.63
N THR A 213 16.52 -15.87 -4.43
CA THR A 213 16.73 -14.47 -3.98
C THR A 213 15.45 -13.67 -3.77
N HIS A 214 14.30 -14.18 -4.19
CA HIS A 214 13.03 -13.46 -4.11
C HIS A 214 12.14 -13.97 -2.99
N ILE A 215 11.62 -13.04 -2.18
CA ILE A 215 10.62 -13.34 -1.15
C ILE A 215 9.24 -13.41 -1.82
N SER A 216 8.72 -14.61 -1.99
CA SER A 216 7.40 -14.88 -2.57
C SER A 216 6.32 -15.19 -1.54
N ASN A 217 6.72 -15.66 -0.35
CA ASN A 217 5.83 -16.11 0.72
C ASN A 217 6.19 -15.53 2.08
N GLU A 218 5.21 -15.45 2.99
CA GLU A 218 5.45 -15.01 4.38
C GLU A 218 6.45 -15.90 5.15
N ARG A 219 6.56 -17.18 4.78
CA ARG A 219 7.56 -18.08 5.39
C ARG A 219 8.97 -17.66 5.01
N GLU A 220 9.18 -17.31 3.78
CA GLU A 220 10.46 -16.79 3.26
C GLU A 220 10.79 -15.43 3.88
N ALA A 221 9.79 -14.54 4.04
CA ALA A 221 9.97 -13.27 4.76
C ALA A 221 10.45 -13.48 6.22
N LYS A 222 9.92 -14.50 6.91
CA LYS A 222 10.37 -14.86 8.27
C LYS A 222 11.79 -15.43 8.29
N VAL A 223 12.17 -16.19 7.26
CA VAL A 223 13.54 -16.71 7.10
C VAL A 223 14.50 -15.56 6.79
N ALA A 224 14.11 -14.68 5.86
CA ALA A 224 14.85 -13.47 5.52
C ALA A 224 15.15 -12.60 6.76
N ALA A 225 14.14 -12.34 7.56
CA ALA A 225 14.30 -11.57 8.80
C ALA A 225 15.30 -12.22 9.79
N ARG A 226 15.35 -13.56 9.85
CA ARG A 226 16.33 -14.26 10.68
C ARG A 226 17.76 -14.09 10.15
N LYS A 227 17.92 -14.19 8.82
CA LYS A 227 19.23 -13.99 8.17
C LYS A 227 19.71 -12.56 8.35
N ILE A 228 18.84 -11.56 8.10
CA ILE A 228 19.15 -10.15 8.34
C ILE A 228 19.59 -9.93 9.80
N PHE A 229 18.85 -10.51 10.76
CA PHE A 229 19.22 -10.38 12.17
C PHE A 229 20.62 -10.96 12.46
N GLN A 230 20.94 -12.11 11.88
CA GLN A 230 22.25 -12.75 12.05
C GLN A 230 23.40 -11.96 11.39
N ASN A 231 23.13 -11.31 10.26
CA ASN A 231 24.08 -10.50 9.52
C ASN A 231 24.41 -9.18 10.24
N VAL A 232 23.38 -8.51 10.77
CA VAL A 232 23.50 -7.17 11.34
C VAL A 232 23.89 -7.20 12.81
N ALA A 233 23.33 -8.11 13.61
CA ALA A 233 23.56 -8.17 15.05
C ALA A 233 24.99 -8.64 15.37
N LYS A 234 25.62 -8.04 16.38
CA LYS A 234 26.91 -8.54 16.91
C LYS A 234 26.74 -9.99 17.41
N PRO A 235 27.75 -10.85 17.23
CA PRO A 235 27.69 -12.23 17.70
C PRO A 235 27.31 -12.31 19.20
N GLY A 236 26.24 -13.06 19.51
CA GLY A 236 25.72 -13.22 20.88
C GLY A 236 24.76 -12.12 21.36
N SER A 237 24.53 -11.05 20.60
CA SER A 237 23.56 -10.01 20.94
C SER A 237 22.10 -10.48 20.70
N LYS A 238 21.21 -10.11 21.62
CA LYS A 238 19.75 -10.32 21.45
C LYS A 238 19.05 -9.16 20.75
N PHE A 239 19.77 -8.05 20.55
CA PHE A 239 19.25 -6.81 19.99
C PHE A 239 20.21 -6.26 18.94
N ILE A 240 19.67 -5.50 17.99
CA ILE A 240 20.40 -4.68 17.02
C ILE A 240 20.37 -3.24 17.54
N TYR A 241 21.51 -2.57 17.50
CA TYR A 241 21.68 -1.17 17.90
C TYR A 241 21.89 -0.26 16.68
N LEU A 242 21.74 1.05 16.87
CA LEU A 242 21.93 2.03 15.81
C LEU A 242 23.33 1.93 15.15
N GLU A 243 24.36 1.66 15.95
CA GLU A 243 25.73 1.46 15.46
C GLU A 243 25.86 0.26 14.52
N ASP A 244 25.09 -0.81 14.77
CA ASP A 244 25.10 -2.02 13.94
C ASP A 244 24.47 -1.73 12.58
N ILE A 245 23.39 -0.93 12.55
CA ILE A 245 22.72 -0.49 11.31
C ILE A 245 23.59 0.49 10.53
N GLY A 246 24.31 1.40 11.22
CA GLY A 246 25.24 2.36 10.61
C GLY A 246 26.42 1.71 9.87
N ARG A 247 26.66 0.40 10.07
CA ARG A 247 27.63 -0.36 9.27
C ARG A 247 27.16 -0.66 7.85
N PHE A 248 25.84 -0.66 7.63
CA PHE A 248 25.19 -1.03 6.36
C PHE A 248 24.53 0.16 5.65
N LEU A 249 24.12 1.18 6.41
CA LEU A 249 23.39 2.36 5.93
C LEU A 249 24.13 3.63 6.34
N GLN A 250 23.89 4.74 5.61
CA GLN A 250 24.36 6.05 6.02
C GLN A 250 23.66 6.51 7.30
N GLU A 251 24.23 7.45 8.01
CA GLU A 251 23.76 7.91 9.33
C GLU A 251 22.30 8.39 9.28
N ASP A 252 21.94 9.23 8.29
CA ASP A 252 20.57 9.72 8.11
C ASP A 252 19.57 8.60 7.78
N GLU A 253 20.00 7.64 6.96
CA GLU A 253 19.19 6.47 6.59
C GLU A 253 19.04 5.50 7.77
N ALA A 254 20.09 5.33 8.56
CA ALA A 254 20.08 4.50 9.75
C ALA A 254 19.13 5.06 10.82
N LEU A 255 19.11 6.38 11.03
CA LEU A 255 18.17 7.05 11.92
C LEU A 255 16.72 6.90 11.42
N LYS A 256 16.49 7.09 10.12
CA LYS A 256 15.18 6.88 9.51
C LYS A 256 14.75 5.42 9.60
N THR A 257 15.67 4.48 9.42
CA THR A 257 15.41 3.05 9.58
C THR A 257 15.02 2.71 11.02
N MET A 258 15.71 3.28 12.02
CA MET A 258 15.34 3.10 13.42
C MET A 258 13.93 3.61 13.73
N SER A 259 13.48 4.69 13.09
CA SER A 259 12.11 5.22 13.29
C SER A 259 11.01 4.33 12.72
N LEU A 260 11.33 3.36 11.84
CA LEU A 260 10.37 2.36 11.34
C LEU A 260 9.99 1.31 12.39
N PHE A 261 10.75 1.21 13.48
CA PHE A 261 10.51 0.25 14.55
C PHE A 261 9.93 0.96 15.76
N GLU A 262 8.71 0.63 16.11
CA GLU A 262 7.97 1.22 17.24
C GLU A 262 8.75 1.15 18.55
N ASP A 263 9.42 0.00 18.81
CA ASP A 263 10.19 -0.26 20.04
C ASP A 263 11.54 0.50 20.07
N ALA A 264 12.04 0.94 18.92
CA ALA A 264 13.41 1.43 18.80
C ALA A 264 13.55 2.93 19.09
N PHE A 265 12.47 3.70 19.04
CA PHE A 265 12.50 5.15 19.23
C PHE A 265 12.91 5.52 20.68
N GLU A 266 12.40 4.80 21.68
CA GLU A 266 12.73 5.03 23.10
C GLU A 266 13.96 4.23 23.56
N SER A 267 14.05 2.94 23.14
CA SER A 267 15.08 2.02 23.63
C SER A 267 16.36 2.00 22.82
N ARG A 268 16.40 2.67 21.65
CA ARG A 268 17.50 2.67 20.66
C ARG A 268 18.02 1.27 20.31
N ARG A 269 17.13 0.27 20.37
CA ARG A 269 17.47 -1.13 20.10
C ARG A 269 16.29 -1.84 19.42
N ILE A 270 16.57 -2.74 18.48
CA ILE A 270 15.59 -3.51 17.73
C ILE A 270 15.65 -4.96 18.21
N SER A 271 14.50 -5.52 18.59
CA SER A 271 14.37 -6.92 18.96
C SER A 271 14.24 -7.81 17.72
N LYS A 272 14.63 -9.08 17.85
CA LYS A 272 14.42 -10.08 16.80
C LYS A 272 12.94 -10.24 16.41
N LYS A 273 12.02 -10.06 17.37
CA LYS A 273 10.57 -10.12 17.13
C LYS A 273 10.11 -8.92 16.31
N SER A 274 10.56 -7.70 16.67
CA SER A 274 10.22 -6.47 15.99
C SER A 274 10.72 -6.49 14.54
N LEU A 275 12.00 -6.84 14.31
CA LEU A 275 12.55 -6.99 12.95
C LEU A 275 11.76 -8.00 12.11
N LYS A 276 11.43 -9.17 12.68
CA LYS A 276 10.64 -10.18 11.98
C LYS A 276 9.25 -9.66 11.58
N ASN A 277 8.57 -8.97 12.48
CA ASN A 277 7.25 -8.41 12.21
C ASN A 277 7.33 -7.33 11.13
N TRP A 278 8.31 -6.45 11.19
CA TRP A 278 8.52 -5.40 10.19
C TRP A 278 8.77 -5.98 8.78
N VAL A 279 9.66 -6.96 8.63
CA VAL A 279 9.92 -7.59 7.31
C VAL A 279 8.66 -8.26 6.75
N VAL A 280 7.87 -8.95 7.59
CA VAL A 280 6.61 -9.57 7.17
C VAL A 280 5.59 -8.52 6.77
N ASN A 281 5.47 -7.41 7.51
CA ASN A 281 4.57 -6.32 7.18
C ASN A 281 4.98 -5.62 5.89
N ALA A 282 6.27 -5.33 5.70
CA ALA A 282 6.79 -4.76 4.46
C ALA A 282 6.46 -5.64 3.24
N PHE A 283 6.56 -6.96 3.39
CA PHE A 283 6.15 -7.91 2.34
C PHE A 283 4.63 -7.85 2.06
N ARG A 284 3.79 -7.86 3.11
CA ARG A 284 2.32 -7.79 2.98
C ARG A 284 1.88 -6.49 2.33
N GLU A 285 2.42 -5.36 2.78
CA GLU A 285 2.12 -4.03 2.24
C GLU A 285 2.52 -3.90 0.78
N ARG A 286 3.73 -4.37 0.43
CA ARG A 286 4.17 -4.36 -0.97
C ARG A 286 3.26 -5.21 -1.86
N ARG A 287 2.87 -6.40 -1.40
CA ARG A 287 1.95 -7.28 -2.13
C ARG A 287 0.58 -6.64 -2.31
N ALA A 288 0.01 -6.08 -1.25
CA ALA A 288 -1.26 -5.35 -1.30
C ALA A 288 -1.19 -4.17 -2.28
N LEU A 289 -0.10 -3.37 -2.21
CA LEU A 289 0.12 -2.25 -3.11
C LEU A 289 0.24 -2.69 -4.58
N ALA A 290 0.92 -3.78 -4.86
CA ALA A 290 1.04 -4.33 -6.21
C ALA A 290 -0.33 -4.76 -6.78
N PHE A 291 -1.18 -5.40 -5.98
CA PHE A 291 -2.55 -5.75 -6.38
C PHE A 291 -3.39 -4.49 -6.64
N THR A 292 -3.39 -3.52 -5.72
CA THR A 292 -4.12 -2.26 -5.87
C THR A 292 -3.72 -1.50 -7.14
N LEU A 293 -2.42 -1.42 -7.43
CA LEU A 293 -1.91 -0.78 -8.65
C LEU A 293 -2.34 -1.52 -9.92
N ASN A 294 -2.52 -2.84 -9.87
CA ASN A 294 -3.01 -3.62 -10.99
C ASN A 294 -4.51 -3.40 -11.22
N ASP A 295 -5.30 -3.41 -10.15
CA ASP A 295 -6.76 -3.21 -10.21
C ASP A 295 -7.09 -1.80 -10.69
N THR A 296 -6.37 -0.80 -10.19
CA THR A 296 -6.50 0.59 -10.64
C THR A 296 -6.21 0.75 -12.13
N LYS A 297 -5.18 0.07 -12.66
CA LYS A 297 -4.91 0.09 -14.12
C LYS A 297 -6.08 -0.47 -14.92
N THR A 298 -6.66 -1.56 -14.45
CA THR A 298 -7.82 -2.19 -15.10
C THR A 298 -9.04 -1.26 -15.08
N ALA A 299 -9.30 -0.60 -13.94
CA ALA A 299 -10.37 0.38 -13.79
C ALA A 299 -10.18 1.60 -14.71
N VAL A 300 -8.97 2.16 -14.79
CA VAL A 300 -8.62 3.27 -15.70
C VAL A 300 -8.81 2.87 -17.17
N ASN A 301 -8.42 1.66 -17.56
CA ASN A 301 -8.65 1.18 -18.92
C ASN A 301 -10.14 1.07 -19.25
N ARG A 302 -10.96 0.55 -18.34
CA ARG A 302 -12.43 0.49 -18.54
C ARG A 302 -13.03 1.88 -18.63
N LEU A 303 -12.62 2.82 -17.78
CA LEU A 303 -13.03 4.22 -17.87
C LEU A 303 -12.68 4.82 -19.25
N HIS A 304 -11.46 4.54 -19.74
CA HIS A 304 -11.02 5.00 -21.05
C HIS A 304 -11.96 4.52 -22.17
N HIS A 305 -12.35 3.25 -22.16
CA HIS A 305 -13.31 2.71 -23.14
C HIS A 305 -14.71 3.34 -23.06
N ILE A 306 -15.22 3.60 -21.85
CA ILE A 306 -16.51 4.28 -21.68
C ILE A 306 -16.45 5.68 -22.29
N VAL A 307 -15.42 6.44 -21.98
CA VAL A 307 -15.22 7.79 -22.54
C VAL A 307 -15.00 7.75 -24.04
N ASP A 308 -14.34 6.71 -24.58
CA ASP A 308 -14.19 6.52 -26.03
C ASP A 308 -15.54 6.42 -26.74
N VAL A 309 -16.44 5.63 -26.20
CA VAL A 309 -17.81 5.45 -26.77
C VAL A 309 -18.57 6.78 -26.74
N VAL A 310 -18.57 7.47 -25.59
CA VAL A 310 -19.29 8.75 -25.44
C VAL A 310 -18.77 9.80 -26.41
N VAL A 311 -17.45 9.98 -26.46
CA VAL A 311 -16.81 10.97 -27.37
C VAL A 311 -16.99 10.56 -28.82
N GLY A 312 -16.97 9.25 -29.12
CA GLY A 312 -17.29 8.76 -30.47
C GLY A 312 -18.68 9.15 -30.93
N ILE A 313 -19.68 9.01 -30.08
CA ILE A 313 -21.07 9.44 -30.37
C ILE A 313 -21.14 10.96 -30.60
N ILE A 314 -20.47 11.76 -29.76
CA ILE A 314 -20.41 13.22 -29.90
C ILE A 314 -19.76 13.60 -31.23
N ILE A 315 -18.67 12.96 -31.62
CA ILE A 315 -17.99 13.20 -32.89
C ILE A 315 -18.92 12.93 -34.07
N VAL A 316 -19.65 11.81 -34.05
CA VAL A 316 -20.62 11.45 -35.11
C VAL A 316 -21.72 12.50 -35.21
N ILE A 317 -22.27 12.96 -34.10
CA ILE A 317 -23.32 14.01 -34.10
C ILE A 317 -22.75 15.31 -34.71
N ILE A 318 -21.56 15.74 -34.33
CA ILE A 318 -20.91 16.94 -34.86
C ILE A 318 -20.65 16.79 -36.37
N TRP A 319 -20.20 15.61 -36.82
CA TRP A 319 -20.02 15.35 -38.25
C TRP A 319 -21.30 15.46 -39.04
N LEU A 320 -22.44 14.93 -38.55
CA LEU A 320 -23.76 15.04 -39.19
C LEU A 320 -24.21 16.51 -39.29
N LEU A 321 -23.88 17.34 -38.30
CA LEU A 321 -24.17 18.77 -38.32
C LEU A 321 -23.31 19.52 -39.33
N ILE A 322 -21.98 19.28 -39.36
CA ILE A 322 -21.05 19.97 -40.28
C ILE A 322 -21.35 19.60 -41.76
N LEU A 323 -21.69 18.33 -42.00
CA LEU A 323 -22.04 17.87 -43.36
C LEU A 323 -23.40 18.36 -43.86
N GLU A 324 -24.17 19.07 -43.01
CA GLU A 324 -25.55 19.54 -43.33
C GLU A 324 -26.48 18.39 -43.74
N ILE A 325 -26.20 17.15 -43.32
CA ILE A 325 -27.07 15.99 -43.50
C ILE A 325 -28.22 16.06 -42.48
N ALA A 326 -27.91 16.60 -41.29
CA ALA A 326 -28.88 16.78 -40.23
C ALA A 326 -29.79 17.98 -40.50
N THR A 327 -30.89 17.76 -41.18
CA THR A 327 -32.00 18.73 -41.26
C THR A 327 -32.66 18.87 -39.88
N SER A 328 -33.41 19.98 -39.65
CA SER A 328 -34.13 20.21 -38.38
C SER A 328 -35.00 19.00 -37.97
N LYS A 329 -35.60 18.29 -38.93
CA LYS A 329 -36.39 17.09 -38.69
C LYS A 329 -35.54 15.93 -38.16
N VAL A 330 -34.33 15.74 -38.68
CA VAL A 330 -33.39 14.70 -38.25
C VAL A 330 -32.87 15.01 -36.84
N LEU A 331 -32.59 16.28 -36.53
CA LEU A 331 -32.20 16.72 -35.18
C LEU A 331 -33.29 16.44 -34.13
N VAL A 332 -34.55 16.77 -34.44
CA VAL A 332 -35.68 16.49 -33.55
C VAL A 332 -35.85 14.97 -33.35
N PHE A 333 -35.70 14.17 -34.41
CA PHE A 333 -35.76 12.72 -34.32
C PHE A 333 -34.65 12.17 -33.40
N PHE A 334 -33.38 12.57 -33.57
CA PHE A 334 -32.30 12.15 -32.70
C PHE A 334 -32.46 12.63 -31.25
N SER A 335 -32.96 13.84 -31.04
CA SER A 335 -33.24 14.36 -29.70
C SER A 335 -34.30 13.53 -28.97
N SER A 336 -35.34 13.11 -29.67
CA SER A 336 -36.37 12.24 -29.07
C SER A 336 -35.82 10.85 -28.73
N GLN A 337 -34.97 10.27 -29.58
CA GLN A 337 -34.31 9.00 -29.29
C GLN A 337 -33.33 9.11 -28.13
N LEU A 338 -32.58 10.22 -28.05
CA LEU A 338 -31.65 10.47 -26.93
C LEU A 338 -32.42 10.57 -25.60
N LEU A 339 -33.59 11.21 -25.60
CA LEU A 339 -34.46 11.29 -24.42
C LEU A 339 -34.96 9.91 -23.99
N LEU A 340 -35.34 9.05 -24.94
CA LEU A 340 -35.71 7.67 -24.65
C LEU A 340 -34.56 6.86 -24.06
N VAL A 341 -33.36 6.98 -24.65
CA VAL A 341 -32.15 6.34 -24.16
C VAL A 341 -31.78 6.85 -22.78
N ALA A 342 -31.87 8.18 -22.52
CA ALA A 342 -31.63 8.76 -21.22
C ALA A 342 -32.61 8.27 -20.15
N PHE A 343 -33.87 8.07 -20.52
CA PHE A 343 -34.88 7.49 -19.61
C PHE A 343 -34.57 6.03 -19.26
N VAL A 344 -34.18 5.21 -20.23
CA VAL A 344 -33.87 3.78 -20.01
C VAL A 344 -32.53 3.59 -19.27
N PHE A 345 -31.50 4.29 -19.68
CA PHE A 345 -30.13 4.08 -19.19
C PHE A 345 -29.63 5.13 -18.19
N GLY A 346 -30.41 6.19 -17.94
CA GLY A 346 -29.97 7.31 -17.12
C GLY A 346 -29.54 6.89 -15.70
N ASN A 347 -30.31 6.01 -15.07
CA ASN A 347 -29.98 5.49 -13.75
C ASN A 347 -28.69 4.66 -13.76
N THR A 348 -28.49 3.82 -14.77
CA THR A 348 -27.28 3.02 -14.93
C THR A 348 -26.05 3.90 -15.16
N CYS A 349 -26.17 4.91 -16.02
CA CYS A 349 -25.10 5.88 -16.25
C CYS A 349 -24.73 6.66 -14.97
N LYS A 350 -25.76 7.06 -14.20
CA LYS A 350 -25.59 7.71 -12.90
C LYS A 350 -24.80 6.81 -11.93
N THR A 351 -25.22 5.56 -11.76
CA THR A 351 -24.57 4.60 -10.87
C THR A 351 -23.12 4.33 -11.26
N VAL A 352 -22.83 4.21 -12.56
CA VAL A 352 -21.44 4.06 -13.05
C VAL A 352 -20.61 5.31 -12.74
N PHE A 353 -21.17 6.50 -12.95
CA PHE A 353 -20.49 7.76 -12.66
C PHE A 353 -20.23 7.94 -11.16
N GLU A 354 -21.20 7.65 -10.31
CA GLU A 354 -21.05 7.65 -8.85
C GLU A 354 -19.98 6.64 -8.40
N GLY A 355 -19.97 5.44 -8.99
CA GLY A 355 -18.93 4.44 -8.73
C GLY A 355 -17.52 4.91 -9.12
N ILE A 356 -17.39 5.63 -10.23
CA ILE A 356 -16.13 6.25 -10.65
C ILE A 356 -15.69 7.32 -9.64
N ILE A 357 -16.60 8.20 -9.21
CA ILE A 357 -16.31 9.20 -8.19
C ILE A 357 -15.90 8.54 -6.88
N PHE A 358 -16.60 7.51 -6.44
CA PHE A 358 -16.29 6.75 -5.23
C PHE A 358 -14.88 6.17 -5.30
N LEU A 359 -14.53 5.53 -6.41
CA LEU A 359 -13.25 4.85 -6.57
C LEU A 359 -12.07 5.82 -6.73
N PHE A 360 -12.24 6.90 -7.50
CA PHE A 360 -11.12 7.78 -7.90
C PHE A 360 -11.06 9.11 -7.17
N VAL A 361 -12.18 9.62 -6.67
CA VAL A 361 -12.22 10.94 -6.02
C VAL A 361 -12.35 10.81 -4.52
N MET A 362 -13.32 10.04 -4.03
CA MET A 362 -13.53 9.84 -2.60
C MET A 362 -12.46 8.92 -2.00
N HIS A 363 -12.16 7.82 -2.66
CA HIS A 363 -11.13 6.84 -2.32
C HIS A 363 -11.00 6.58 -0.80
N PRO A 364 -12.05 6.10 -0.14
CA PRO A 364 -12.11 6.02 1.32
C PRO A 364 -11.20 4.95 1.91
N PHE A 365 -10.80 3.94 1.14
CA PHE A 365 -9.92 2.84 1.53
C PHE A 365 -9.20 2.26 0.32
N ASP A 366 -8.15 1.50 0.58
CA ASP A 366 -7.40 0.72 -0.41
C ASP A 366 -7.64 -0.78 -0.24
N VAL A 367 -7.20 -1.56 -1.25
CA VAL A 367 -7.13 -3.02 -1.13
C VAL A 367 -6.13 -3.37 -0.02
N GLY A 368 -6.55 -4.23 0.89
CA GLY A 368 -5.79 -4.60 2.09
C GLY A 368 -6.14 -3.79 3.33
N ASP A 369 -6.82 -2.64 3.22
CA ASP A 369 -7.25 -1.86 4.37
C ASP A 369 -8.33 -2.62 5.16
N ARG A 370 -8.19 -2.59 6.47
CA ARG A 370 -9.24 -3.06 7.37
C ARG A 370 -10.21 -1.92 7.65
N CYS A 371 -11.48 -2.19 7.34
CA CYS A 371 -12.56 -1.23 7.55
C CYS A 371 -13.66 -1.83 8.42
N GLU A 372 -14.39 -0.95 9.11
CA GLU A 372 -15.64 -1.31 9.77
C GLU A 372 -16.77 -0.51 9.13
N ILE A 373 -17.78 -1.22 8.68
CA ILE A 373 -18.95 -0.67 8.00
C ILE A 373 -20.18 -1.34 8.65
N ASP A 374 -21.13 -0.54 9.12
CA ASP A 374 -22.33 -1.01 9.85
C ASP A 374 -21.99 -1.96 11.03
N GLY A 375 -20.87 -1.71 11.74
CA GLY A 375 -20.41 -2.53 12.87
C GLY A 375 -19.75 -3.86 12.47
N ILE A 376 -19.57 -4.12 11.18
CA ILE A 376 -18.92 -5.33 10.69
C ILE A 376 -17.49 -4.98 10.25
N GLN A 377 -16.52 -5.68 10.85
CA GLN A 377 -15.11 -5.53 10.49
C GLN A 377 -14.73 -6.46 9.35
N MET A 378 -14.11 -5.90 8.33
CA MET A 378 -13.72 -6.61 7.13
C MET A 378 -12.48 -5.99 6.47
N VAL A 379 -11.79 -6.73 5.64
CA VAL A 379 -10.63 -6.27 4.86
C VAL A 379 -11.04 -6.16 3.40
N ALA A 380 -10.72 -5.03 2.75
CA ALA A 380 -10.97 -4.87 1.32
C ALA A 380 -10.06 -5.81 0.53
N GLU A 381 -10.64 -6.69 -0.29
CA GLU A 381 -9.91 -7.67 -1.11
C GLU A 381 -9.80 -7.22 -2.56
N GLU A 382 -10.90 -6.73 -3.14
CA GLU A 382 -10.97 -6.27 -4.52
C GLU A 382 -11.84 -5.01 -4.63
N MET A 383 -11.40 -4.04 -5.42
CA MET A 383 -12.15 -2.82 -5.70
C MET A 383 -12.45 -2.73 -7.19
N ASN A 384 -13.71 -2.95 -7.54
CA ASN A 384 -14.22 -2.78 -8.91
C ASN A 384 -14.99 -1.45 -9.02
N ILE A 385 -15.33 -1.03 -10.26
CA ILE A 385 -16.05 0.25 -10.49
C ILE A 385 -17.41 0.29 -9.78
N LEU A 386 -18.18 -0.80 -9.84
CA LEU A 386 -19.54 -0.84 -9.30
C LEU A 386 -19.63 -1.52 -7.93
N THR A 387 -18.70 -2.39 -7.60
CA THR A 387 -18.73 -3.23 -6.39
C THR A 387 -17.37 -3.34 -5.75
N THR A 388 -17.34 -3.44 -4.43
CA THR A 388 -16.14 -3.81 -3.67
C THR A 388 -16.38 -5.15 -2.99
N VAL A 389 -15.37 -6.02 -3.03
CA VAL A 389 -15.36 -7.32 -2.35
C VAL A 389 -14.56 -7.19 -1.07
N PHE A 390 -15.17 -7.55 0.03
CA PHE A 390 -14.55 -7.58 1.35
C PHE A 390 -14.41 -9.00 1.87
N LEU A 391 -13.37 -9.25 2.65
CA LEU A 391 -13.15 -10.47 3.40
C LEU A 391 -13.41 -10.20 4.88
N ARG A 392 -14.40 -10.88 5.44
CA ARG A 392 -14.72 -10.81 6.87
C ARG A 392 -13.73 -11.63 7.69
N TYR A 393 -13.69 -11.44 9.00
CA TYR A 393 -12.78 -12.15 9.92
C TYR A 393 -12.94 -13.68 9.92
N ASP A 394 -14.12 -14.19 9.51
CA ASP A 394 -14.44 -15.63 9.37
C ASP A 394 -14.18 -16.17 7.95
N ASN A 395 -13.46 -15.41 7.11
CA ASN A 395 -13.17 -15.70 5.71
C ASN A 395 -14.40 -15.67 4.78
N GLN A 396 -15.52 -15.12 5.21
CA GLN A 396 -16.68 -14.92 4.36
C GLN A 396 -16.42 -13.73 3.42
N LYS A 397 -16.63 -13.94 2.12
CA LYS A 397 -16.57 -12.86 1.12
C LYS A 397 -17.90 -12.13 1.05
N ILE A 398 -17.86 -10.82 1.21
CA ILE A 398 -19.00 -9.93 1.14
C ILE A 398 -18.80 -8.97 -0.03
N MET A 399 -19.75 -8.96 -0.96
CA MET A 399 -19.75 -8.02 -2.09
C MET A 399 -20.75 -6.92 -1.82
N ILE A 400 -20.29 -5.67 -1.80
CA ILE A 400 -21.13 -4.49 -1.54
C ILE A 400 -21.06 -3.56 -2.74
N PRO A 401 -22.21 -3.09 -3.28
CA PRO A 401 -22.23 -2.06 -4.32
C PRO A 401 -21.60 -0.75 -3.81
N ASN A 402 -20.77 -0.12 -4.64
CA ASN A 402 -20.10 1.15 -4.27
C ASN A 402 -21.11 2.30 -4.05
N SER A 403 -22.26 2.26 -4.70
CA SER A 403 -23.35 3.21 -4.45
C SER A 403 -23.92 3.11 -3.03
N VAL A 404 -23.90 1.92 -2.42
CA VAL A 404 -24.29 1.71 -1.01
C VAL A 404 -23.16 2.18 -0.10
N LEU A 405 -21.92 1.82 -0.41
CA LEU A 405 -20.74 2.24 0.39
C LEU A 405 -20.59 3.76 0.45
N ALA A 406 -20.89 4.46 -0.65
CA ALA A 406 -20.81 5.92 -0.71
C ALA A 406 -21.77 6.64 0.26
N THR A 407 -22.79 5.96 0.76
CA THR A 407 -23.77 6.50 1.72
C THR A 407 -23.55 6.05 3.15
N LYS A 408 -22.58 5.17 3.39
CA LYS A 408 -22.26 4.61 4.71
C LYS A 408 -21.07 5.29 5.35
N ALA A 409 -21.05 5.33 6.68
CA ALA A 409 -19.86 5.68 7.42
C ALA A 409 -18.83 4.53 7.30
N ILE A 410 -17.63 4.86 6.86
CA ILE A 410 -16.53 3.90 6.68
C ILE A 410 -15.44 4.25 7.68
N HIS A 411 -15.23 3.37 8.64
CA HIS A 411 -14.15 3.49 9.62
C HIS A 411 -12.92 2.74 9.09
N ASN A 412 -11.91 3.48 8.62
CA ASN A 412 -10.69 2.88 8.08
C ASN A 412 -9.65 2.76 9.19
N TYR A 413 -9.35 1.55 9.62
CA TYR A 413 -8.40 1.28 10.70
C TYR A 413 -6.94 1.49 10.28
N TYR A 414 -6.62 1.22 9.02
CA TYR A 414 -5.26 1.40 8.50
C TYR A 414 -4.86 2.88 8.42
N ARG A 415 -5.79 3.75 8.00
CA ARG A 415 -5.55 5.20 7.88
C ARG A 415 -5.74 5.96 9.19
N SER A 416 -6.23 5.28 10.23
CA SER A 416 -6.39 5.88 11.55
C SER A 416 -5.04 5.99 12.27
N PRO A 417 -4.84 7.03 13.08
CA PRO A 417 -3.70 7.10 14.00
C PRO A 417 -3.79 6.01 15.06
N ASP A 418 -2.91 6.06 16.05
CA ASP A 418 -2.94 5.18 17.22
C ASP A 418 -4.33 5.14 17.84
N MET A 419 -4.89 3.93 17.97
CA MET A 419 -6.29 3.76 18.36
C MET A 419 -6.43 3.40 19.84
N GLY A 420 -7.50 3.93 20.45
CA GLY A 420 -7.86 3.65 21.83
C GLY A 420 -8.62 2.33 22.00
N ASP A 421 -8.49 1.73 23.18
CA ASP A 421 -9.29 0.59 23.62
C ASP A 421 -9.80 0.84 25.05
N ALA A 422 -10.87 0.17 25.41
CA ALA A 422 -11.43 0.25 26.76
C ALA A 422 -11.62 -1.16 27.33
N VAL A 423 -11.17 -1.37 28.56
CA VAL A 423 -11.45 -2.58 29.32
C VAL A 423 -12.38 -2.22 30.45
N GLU A 424 -13.60 -2.74 30.40
CA GLU A 424 -14.62 -2.50 31.43
C GLU A 424 -14.75 -3.72 32.35
N PHE A 425 -14.92 -3.47 33.63
CA PHE A 425 -15.16 -4.47 34.65
C PHE A 425 -15.95 -3.88 35.81
N CYS A 426 -16.54 -4.75 36.61
CA CYS A 426 -17.32 -4.35 37.79
C CYS A 426 -16.67 -4.87 39.07
N ILE A 427 -16.67 -4.04 40.12
CA ILE A 427 -16.28 -4.43 41.46
C ILE A 427 -17.48 -4.23 42.42
N HIS A 428 -17.48 -4.97 43.51
CA HIS A 428 -18.52 -4.83 44.52
C HIS A 428 -18.40 -3.48 45.30
N VAL A 429 -19.52 -2.81 45.60
CA VAL A 429 -19.55 -1.51 46.29
C VAL A 429 -18.85 -1.52 47.64
N LYS A 430 -18.86 -2.67 48.38
CA LYS A 430 -18.17 -2.83 49.66
C LYS A 430 -16.66 -3.08 49.55
N THR A 431 -16.08 -3.02 48.38
CA THR A 431 -14.62 -3.14 48.22
C THR A 431 -13.93 -1.97 48.93
N PRO A 432 -13.00 -2.18 49.87
CA PRO A 432 -12.32 -1.12 50.59
C PRO A 432 -11.60 -0.15 49.68
N ALA A 433 -11.66 1.14 50.01
CA ALA A 433 -11.05 2.22 49.21
C ALA A 433 -9.54 2.01 49.02
N ASP A 434 -8.85 1.51 50.05
CA ASP A 434 -7.41 1.23 50.00
C ASP A 434 -7.07 0.16 48.95
N LYS A 435 -7.89 -0.90 48.86
CA LYS A 435 -7.73 -1.94 47.81
C LYS A 435 -7.96 -1.37 46.42
N ILE A 436 -8.94 -0.48 46.27
CA ILE A 436 -9.21 0.21 44.99
C ILE A 436 -8.03 1.11 44.62
N GLY A 437 -7.43 1.82 45.57
CA GLY A 437 -6.23 2.64 45.37
C GLY A 437 -5.04 1.80 44.89
N LEU A 438 -4.75 0.68 45.58
CA LEU A 438 -3.70 -0.25 45.22
C LEU A 438 -3.93 -0.90 43.85
N MET A 439 -5.17 -1.31 43.55
CA MET A 439 -5.56 -1.83 42.26
C MET A 439 -5.24 -0.84 41.12
N LYS A 440 -5.68 0.42 41.28
CA LYS A 440 -5.37 1.47 40.29
C LYS A 440 -3.87 1.65 40.12
N GLN A 441 -3.13 1.78 41.19
CA GLN A 441 -1.67 1.96 41.14
C GLN A 441 -0.96 0.82 40.42
N ARG A 442 -1.32 -0.44 40.72
CA ARG A 442 -0.71 -1.62 40.09
C ARG A 442 -1.03 -1.69 38.59
N ILE A 443 -2.29 -1.41 38.19
CA ILE A 443 -2.69 -1.40 36.79
C ILE A 443 -1.95 -0.30 36.02
N LEU A 444 -1.87 0.91 36.57
CA LEU A 444 -1.13 2.02 35.96
C LEU A 444 0.35 1.67 35.82
N SER A 445 0.98 1.15 36.88
CA SER A 445 2.38 0.72 36.85
C SER A 445 2.65 -0.35 35.80
N TYR A 446 1.73 -1.32 35.63
CA TYR A 446 1.87 -2.31 34.56
C TYR A 446 1.81 -1.70 33.16
N ILE A 447 0.88 -0.76 32.92
CA ILE A 447 0.74 -0.09 31.63
C ILE A 447 1.98 0.76 31.32
N GLU A 448 2.49 1.48 32.32
CA GLU A 448 3.72 2.28 32.20
C GLU A 448 4.95 1.41 31.89
N HIS A 449 5.07 0.25 32.53
CA HIS A 449 6.17 -0.70 32.24
C HIS A 449 6.07 -1.35 30.85
N LYS A 450 4.88 -1.33 30.24
CA LYS A 450 4.63 -1.84 28.88
C LYS A 450 4.52 -0.69 27.87
N SER A 451 5.45 0.25 27.96
CA SER A 451 5.54 1.41 27.06
C SER A 451 5.59 1.04 25.57
N ASP A 452 6.01 -0.19 25.23
CA ASP A 452 6.03 -0.71 23.86
C ASP A 452 4.62 -0.98 23.30
N HIS A 453 3.63 -1.20 24.17
CA HIS A 453 2.25 -1.53 23.78
C HIS A 453 1.29 -0.36 23.93
N TRP A 454 1.51 0.47 24.94
CA TRP A 454 0.55 1.47 25.40
C TRP A 454 1.14 2.86 25.47
N CYS A 455 0.33 3.86 25.18
CA CYS A 455 0.69 5.26 25.44
C CYS A 455 0.70 5.55 26.95
N PRO A 456 1.54 6.51 27.40
CA PRO A 456 1.81 6.74 28.83
C PRO A 456 0.68 7.42 29.62
N THR A 457 -0.50 7.64 29.04
CA THR A 457 -1.62 8.36 29.67
C THR A 457 -2.90 7.54 29.77
N PRO A 458 -2.89 6.37 30.46
CA PRO A 458 -4.12 5.63 30.69
C PRO A 458 -5.01 6.37 31.70
N MET A 459 -6.33 6.28 31.52
CA MET A 459 -7.32 6.81 32.45
C MET A 459 -8.16 5.70 33.05
N ILE A 460 -8.31 5.70 34.39
CA ILE A 460 -9.20 4.79 35.09
C ILE A 460 -10.41 5.58 35.56
N ILE A 461 -11.55 5.30 34.96
CA ILE A 461 -12.79 6.05 35.13
C ILE A 461 -13.82 5.20 35.86
N PHE A 462 -14.44 5.76 36.90
CA PHE A 462 -15.63 5.20 37.50
C PHE A 462 -16.83 5.68 36.69
N LYS A 463 -17.47 4.76 35.96
CA LYS A 463 -18.56 5.11 35.04
C LYS A 463 -19.87 5.33 35.79
N GLU A 464 -20.30 4.33 36.53
CA GLU A 464 -21.61 4.33 37.19
C GLU A 464 -21.65 3.36 38.36
N LEU A 465 -22.59 3.62 39.28
CA LEU A 465 -22.95 2.74 40.37
C LEU A 465 -24.22 2.00 39.97
N GLU A 466 -24.11 0.73 39.66
CA GLU A 466 -25.24 -0.09 39.24
C GLU A 466 -25.94 -0.68 40.46
N GLU A 467 -27.24 -0.36 40.60
CA GLU A 467 -28.16 -0.93 41.60
C GLU A 467 -27.61 -0.89 43.04
N LEU A 468 -26.78 0.10 43.36
CA LEU A 468 -26.13 0.26 44.67
C LEU A 468 -25.31 -0.96 45.13
N ASN A 469 -25.04 -1.92 44.24
CA ASN A 469 -24.34 -3.16 44.52
C ASN A 469 -22.96 -3.25 43.89
N ARG A 470 -22.79 -2.75 42.68
CA ARG A 470 -21.55 -2.79 41.94
C ARG A 470 -21.18 -1.46 41.29
N VAL A 471 -19.89 -1.22 41.22
CA VAL A 471 -19.30 -0.05 40.56
C VAL A 471 -18.68 -0.50 39.25
N ARG A 472 -19.12 0.07 38.13
CA ARG A 472 -18.52 -0.16 36.81
C ARG A 472 -17.33 0.77 36.65
N ILE A 473 -16.19 0.17 36.34
CA ILE A 473 -14.93 0.87 36.10
C ILE A 473 -14.49 0.59 34.65
N ALA A 474 -14.03 1.62 33.98
CA ALA A 474 -13.42 1.51 32.66
C ALA A 474 -11.96 1.96 32.74
N ILE A 475 -11.08 1.16 32.15
CA ILE A 475 -9.69 1.56 31.88
C ILE A 475 -9.63 1.97 30.43
N TRP A 476 -9.44 3.26 30.20
CA TRP A 476 -9.18 3.84 28.89
C TRP A 476 -7.68 3.86 28.64
N LEU A 477 -7.26 3.27 27.56
CA LEU A 477 -5.87 3.16 27.15
C LEU A 477 -5.77 3.30 25.63
N GLN A 478 -4.64 3.81 25.17
CA GLN A 478 -4.36 3.98 23.77
C GLN A 478 -3.21 3.05 23.38
N HIS A 479 -3.42 2.23 22.34
CA HIS A 479 -2.34 1.44 21.75
C HIS A 479 -1.35 2.35 21.03
N LYS A 480 -0.07 1.99 21.01
CA LYS A 480 0.92 2.58 20.11
C LYS A 480 0.84 1.92 18.73
N MET A 481 -0.35 1.73 18.22
CA MET A 481 -0.65 1.19 16.88
C MET A 481 -2.10 1.45 16.51
N ASN A 482 -2.39 1.42 15.23
CA ASN A 482 -3.77 1.34 14.75
C ASN A 482 -4.30 -0.09 14.81
N HIS A 483 -5.60 -0.28 14.57
CA HIS A 483 -6.21 -1.62 14.66
C HIS A 483 -6.20 -2.40 13.34
N GLN A 484 -5.31 -2.06 12.40
CA GLN A 484 -5.11 -2.84 11.17
C GLN A 484 -4.73 -4.29 11.49
N ASP A 485 -3.82 -4.51 12.44
CA ASP A 485 -3.49 -5.85 12.97
C ASP A 485 -4.34 -6.18 14.19
N MET A 486 -5.50 -6.79 13.94
CA MET A 486 -6.40 -7.24 15.00
C MET A 486 -5.80 -8.35 15.86
N GLY A 487 -4.90 -9.17 15.32
CA GLY A 487 -4.23 -10.22 16.07
C GLY A 487 -3.35 -9.65 17.18
N GLU A 488 -2.54 -8.66 16.86
CA GLU A 488 -1.69 -7.98 17.84
C GLU A 488 -2.53 -7.18 18.85
N ARG A 489 -3.60 -6.50 18.41
CA ARG A 489 -4.54 -5.83 19.33
C ARG A 489 -5.08 -6.78 20.39
N TRP A 490 -5.61 -7.93 19.98
CA TRP A 490 -6.16 -8.91 20.92
C TRP A 490 -5.09 -9.53 21.81
N ALA A 491 -3.88 -9.76 21.30
CA ALA A 491 -2.76 -10.25 22.10
C ALA A 491 -2.36 -9.25 23.20
N ARG A 492 -2.23 -7.95 22.88
CA ARG A 492 -1.94 -6.92 23.87
C ARG A 492 -3.04 -6.77 24.91
N ARG A 493 -4.31 -6.79 24.47
CA ARG A 493 -5.46 -6.74 25.37
C ARG A 493 -5.51 -7.95 26.30
N ALA A 494 -5.25 -9.16 25.79
CA ALA A 494 -5.24 -10.37 26.58
C ALA A 494 -4.18 -10.33 27.70
N LEU A 495 -2.97 -9.85 27.40
CA LEU A 495 -1.90 -9.67 28.40
C LEU A 495 -2.30 -8.70 29.51
N LEU A 496 -2.98 -7.61 29.17
CA LEU A 496 -3.49 -6.66 30.18
C LEU A 496 -4.57 -7.31 31.06
N VAL A 497 -5.53 -8.00 30.45
CA VAL A 497 -6.61 -8.67 31.20
C VAL A 497 -6.03 -9.79 32.10
N GLU A 498 -5.04 -10.54 31.63
CA GLU A 498 -4.35 -11.56 32.44
C GLU A 498 -3.69 -10.93 33.68
N GLU A 499 -3.01 -9.81 33.51
CA GLU A 499 -2.40 -9.09 34.64
C GLU A 499 -3.43 -8.52 35.60
N MET A 500 -4.54 -7.99 35.07
CA MET A 500 -5.66 -7.52 35.91
C MET A 500 -6.23 -8.65 36.76
N VAL A 501 -6.38 -9.86 36.20
CA VAL A 501 -6.86 -11.04 36.96
C VAL A 501 -5.89 -11.39 38.09
N LYS A 502 -4.57 -11.31 37.87
CA LYS A 502 -3.57 -11.49 38.92
C LYS A 502 -3.72 -10.45 40.03
N ILE A 503 -3.82 -9.17 39.66
CA ILE A 503 -4.02 -8.07 40.62
C ILE A 503 -5.30 -8.25 41.44
N PHE A 504 -6.40 -8.66 40.82
CA PHE A 504 -7.67 -8.90 41.53
C PHE A 504 -7.57 -10.05 42.50
N ASN A 505 -6.91 -11.13 42.14
CA ASN A 505 -6.68 -12.26 43.02
C ASN A 505 -5.77 -11.88 44.20
N ASP A 506 -4.66 -11.18 43.96
CA ASP A 506 -3.73 -10.75 45.01
C ASP A 506 -4.39 -9.81 46.03
N LEU A 507 -5.27 -8.93 45.55
CA LEU A 507 -5.99 -7.99 46.41
C LEU A 507 -7.28 -8.53 47.00
N ASP A 508 -7.63 -9.80 46.69
CA ASP A 508 -8.89 -10.44 47.09
C ASP A 508 -10.10 -9.56 46.74
N ILE A 509 -10.15 -9.04 45.53
CA ILE A 509 -11.27 -8.28 44.98
C ILE A 509 -12.27 -9.29 44.43
N LYS A 510 -13.44 -9.36 45.04
CA LYS A 510 -14.47 -10.32 44.71
C LYS A 510 -15.70 -9.70 44.11
N TYR A 511 -16.27 -10.38 43.14
CA TYR A 511 -17.63 -10.10 42.67
C TYR A 511 -18.61 -10.76 43.61
N ARG A 512 -19.65 -10.04 44.01
CA ARG A 512 -20.75 -10.57 44.82
C ARG A 512 -22.06 -10.46 44.06
N LEU A 513 -22.83 -11.52 44.05
CA LEU A 513 -24.19 -11.52 43.53
C LEU A 513 -25.08 -10.61 44.39
N TYR A 514 -26.22 -10.24 43.83
CA TYR A 514 -27.24 -9.51 44.58
C TYR A 514 -27.66 -10.32 45.80
N PRO A 515 -27.90 -9.66 46.94
CA PRO A 515 -28.53 -10.32 48.09
C PRO A 515 -29.90 -10.82 47.65
N ILE A 516 -30.14 -12.10 47.85
CA ILE A 516 -31.45 -12.72 47.60
C ILE A 516 -32.05 -13.03 48.98
N ASP A 517 -33.21 -12.45 49.25
CA ASP A 517 -33.98 -12.83 50.43
C ASP A 517 -34.67 -14.15 50.19
N ILE A 518 -34.24 -15.18 50.93
CA ILE A 518 -34.84 -16.50 50.85
C ILE A 518 -35.81 -16.66 52.02
N ASN A 519 -37.09 -16.70 51.71
CA ASN A 519 -38.11 -17.05 52.69
C ASN A 519 -38.30 -18.55 52.71
N VAL A 520 -37.82 -19.22 53.75
CA VAL A 520 -37.92 -20.68 53.90
C VAL A 520 -39.27 -21.01 54.55
N CYS A 521 -40.26 -21.36 53.73
CA CYS A 521 -41.61 -21.70 54.20
C CYS A 521 -41.72 -23.03 54.96
N SER A 522 -40.83 -23.97 54.70
CA SER A 522 -40.72 -25.24 55.44
C SER A 522 -39.30 -25.78 55.41
N MET A 523 -38.74 -26.08 56.56
CA MET A 523 -37.49 -26.79 56.67
C MET A 523 -37.77 -28.28 56.85
N PRO A 524 -37.19 -29.15 55.98
CA PRO A 524 -37.20 -30.59 56.32
C PRO A 524 -36.41 -30.78 57.63
N THR A 525 -36.93 -31.62 58.56
CA THR A 525 -36.20 -32.01 59.74
C THR A 525 -34.92 -32.75 59.36
N ALA A 526 -33.86 -31.95 59.14
CA ALA A 526 -32.55 -32.50 58.83
C ALA A 526 -31.79 -32.76 60.11
N ALA A 527 -31.23 -33.96 60.22
CA ALA A 527 -30.24 -34.26 61.26
C ALA A 527 -29.15 -33.20 61.20
N SER A 528 -28.70 -32.72 62.34
CA SER A 528 -27.78 -31.55 62.50
C SER A 528 -26.46 -31.66 61.71
N ASP A 529 -26.12 -32.84 61.24
CA ASP A 529 -24.88 -33.13 60.51
C ASP A 529 -24.89 -32.71 59.02
N ARG A 530 -26.01 -32.21 58.49
CA ARG A 530 -26.13 -31.79 57.06
C ARG A 530 -26.22 -30.30 56.85
N LEU A 531 -26.22 -29.48 57.91
CA LEU A 531 -26.22 -28.02 57.78
C LEU A 531 -24.79 -27.48 57.68
N PRO A 532 -24.52 -26.53 56.79
CA PRO A 532 -23.23 -25.83 56.75
C PRO A 532 -22.92 -25.20 58.12
N PRO A 533 -21.68 -25.23 58.61
CA PRO A 533 -21.29 -24.75 59.94
C PRO A 533 -21.60 -23.27 60.24
N ASN A 534 -22.01 -22.53 59.26
CA ASN A 534 -22.33 -21.09 59.39
C ASN A 534 -23.85 -20.77 59.37
N TRP A 535 -24.71 -21.81 59.42
CA TRP A 535 -26.15 -21.59 59.50
C TRP A 535 -26.58 -21.52 60.97
N THR A 536 -26.91 -20.32 61.44
CA THR A 536 -27.59 -20.14 62.70
C THR A 536 -29.10 -20.13 62.48
N ILE A 537 -29.82 -21.03 63.07
CA ILE A 537 -31.28 -21.04 63.08
C ILE A 537 -31.72 -19.80 63.90
N PRO A 538 -32.52 -18.86 63.37
CA PRO A 538 -33.08 -17.82 64.21
C PRO A 538 -33.99 -18.47 65.24
N THR A 539 -33.65 -18.35 66.49
CA THR A 539 -34.54 -18.69 67.62
C THR A 539 -35.69 -17.70 67.61
N SER A 540 -36.89 -18.16 67.39
CA SER A 540 -38.17 -17.45 67.44
C SER A 540 -38.34 -16.69 68.75
#